data_b5fbbeee3a99671d06f3e0bfcdc79902
#
_entry.id   b5fbbeee3a99671d06f3e0bfcdc79902
#
_cell.length_a   1.000
_cell.length_b   1.000
_cell.length_c   1.000
_cell.angle_alpha   90.00
_cell.angle_beta   90.00
_cell.angle_gamma   90.00
#
_symmetry.space_group_name_H-M   'P 1'
#
loop_
_entity.id
_entity.type
_entity.pdbx_description
1 polymer ?
#
loop_
_entity_poly.entity_id
_entity_poly.type
_entity_poly.pdbx_seq_one_letter_code
_entity_poly.pdbx_strand_id
1 'polypeptide(L)'
;MIIELHAKSDVGRVRRGNEDNFLLLDLSSGKHWTREQGDEAPEEMRRMNIGNKGIVLIVSDGMGGALAGDVASRMAVESVRDMLIGSDTDDDTPCDEGTPLVDCLRRATGYANLAIHNKSQEDTRCSGMGATLTGAAITGDLLDLVQVGDSRAYVLRNDQIKLATKDQSLVQQLVDVGQISEEEAETHMFRNVILQALGAQRELSPVTGRLRLRRDDILLLCSDGLSGKLRADDIKHIVARAEGDLVAACNALVEEANNRGGEDNITVVLARFTGDEMEEASDSRITIELPPLEEDTTLGDIPEEPTDPR
;
A
#
# COMPACT_ATOMS: atom_id res chain seq x y z
N MET A 1 -5.61 13.43 17.44
CA MET A 1 -4.75 13.58 16.27
C MET A 1 -5.59 13.98 15.06
N ILE A 2 -5.11 14.96 14.29
CA ILE A 2 -5.76 15.44 13.06
C ILE A 2 -4.98 14.89 11.87
N ILE A 3 -5.69 14.41 10.86
CA ILE A 3 -5.11 14.01 9.57
C ILE A 3 -5.63 14.93 8.46
N GLU A 4 -4.75 15.35 7.59
CA GLU A 4 -5.04 16.01 6.32
C GLU A 4 -4.71 15.06 5.19
N LEU A 5 -5.63 14.88 4.23
CA LEU A 5 -5.55 13.87 3.18
C LEU A 5 -5.72 14.47 1.80
N HIS A 6 -4.94 13.99 0.85
CA HIS A 6 -5.22 14.14 -0.58
C HIS A 6 -4.70 12.93 -1.36
N ALA A 7 -5.39 12.62 -2.45
CA ALA A 7 -4.99 11.58 -3.40
C ALA A 7 -5.15 12.09 -4.82
N LYS A 8 -4.33 11.57 -5.71
CA LYS A 8 -4.44 11.79 -7.16
C LYS A 8 -4.03 10.54 -7.90
N SER A 9 -4.81 10.20 -8.93
CA SER A 9 -4.51 9.11 -9.85
C SER A 9 -4.58 9.64 -11.28
N ASP A 10 -3.58 9.33 -12.09
CA ASP A 10 -3.44 9.82 -13.47
C ASP A 10 -3.11 8.65 -14.40
N VAL A 11 -3.67 8.68 -15.61
CA VAL A 11 -3.46 7.60 -16.60
C VAL A 11 -2.02 7.55 -17.13
N GLY A 12 -1.25 8.61 -16.92
CA GLY A 12 0.05 8.76 -17.57
C GLY A 12 -0.03 9.24 -19.00
N ARG A 13 1.08 9.13 -19.74
CA ARG A 13 1.20 9.63 -21.12
C ARG A 13 1.07 8.52 -22.17
N VAL A 14 1.25 7.26 -21.78
CA VAL A 14 1.38 6.12 -22.71
C VAL A 14 0.21 5.14 -22.58
N ARG A 15 -0.26 4.87 -21.38
CA ARG A 15 -1.39 3.98 -21.11
C ARG A 15 -2.70 4.56 -21.67
N ARG A 16 -3.65 3.69 -22.04
CA ARG A 16 -4.98 4.08 -22.53
C ARG A 16 -6.06 4.06 -21.46
N GLY A 17 -5.84 3.33 -20.39
CA GLY A 17 -6.71 3.19 -19.24
C GLY A 17 -5.90 3.32 -17.95
N ASN A 18 -6.58 3.62 -16.87
CA ASN A 18 -5.98 3.66 -15.55
C ASN A 18 -6.34 2.38 -14.80
N GLU A 19 -5.35 1.55 -14.52
CA GLU A 19 -5.48 0.28 -13.79
C GLU A 19 -5.17 0.45 -12.30
N ASP A 20 -4.66 1.62 -11.88
CA ASP A 20 -4.46 1.96 -10.47
C ASP A 20 -5.78 2.26 -9.76
N ASN A 21 -5.80 2.04 -8.45
CA ASN A 21 -6.86 2.50 -7.58
C ASN A 21 -6.32 2.91 -6.20
N PHE A 22 -7.14 3.65 -5.43
CA PHE A 22 -6.83 3.99 -4.05
C PHE A 22 -8.07 3.91 -3.17
N LEU A 23 -7.89 3.79 -1.87
CA LEU A 23 -8.91 3.88 -0.85
C LEU A 23 -8.41 4.73 0.32
N LEU A 24 -9.21 5.72 0.70
CA LEU A 24 -9.09 6.42 1.97
C LEU A 24 -10.37 6.12 2.75
N LEU A 25 -10.26 5.52 3.93
CA LEU A 25 -11.40 5.03 4.70
C LEU A 25 -11.29 5.46 6.18
N ASP A 26 -12.24 6.27 6.65
CA ASP A 26 -12.44 6.53 8.08
C ASP A 26 -13.37 5.46 8.67
N LEU A 27 -12.81 4.58 9.48
CA LEU A 27 -13.56 3.49 10.11
C LEU A 27 -14.55 3.94 11.19
N SER A 28 -14.37 5.15 11.72
CA SER A 28 -15.26 5.68 12.76
C SER A 28 -16.58 6.18 12.18
N SER A 29 -16.54 6.78 10.98
CA SER A 29 -17.73 7.29 10.28
C SER A 29 -18.20 6.38 9.14
N GLY A 30 -17.36 5.43 8.67
CA GLY A 30 -17.62 4.64 7.47
C GLY A 30 -17.44 5.42 6.16
N LYS A 31 -17.04 6.71 6.24
CA LYS A 31 -16.80 7.52 5.03
C LYS A 31 -15.55 7.07 4.33
N HIS A 32 -15.61 7.09 3.00
CA HIS A 32 -14.48 6.71 2.17
C HIS A 32 -14.39 7.56 0.89
N TRP A 33 -13.20 7.55 0.30
CA TRP A 33 -12.92 8.14 -1.00
C TRP A 33 -12.06 7.18 -1.82
N THR A 34 -12.47 6.94 -3.07
CA THR A 34 -11.79 6.10 -4.05
C THR A 34 -11.66 6.85 -5.37
N ARG A 35 -10.85 6.36 -6.28
CA ARG A 35 -10.71 6.92 -7.63
C ARG A 35 -12.06 7.08 -8.35
N GLU A 36 -12.99 6.16 -8.18
CA GLU A 36 -14.30 6.21 -8.87
C GLU A 36 -15.16 7.42 -8.46
N GLN A 37 -14.90 8.00 -7.29
CA GLN A 37 -15.60 9.19 -6.80
C GLN A 37 -15.00 10.50 -7.37
N GLY A 38 -13.96 10.42 -8.22
CA GLY A 38 -13.32 11.55 -8.88
C GLY A 38 -12.10 12.09 -8.13
N ASP A 39 -11.49 13.12 -8.71
CA ASP A 39 -10.19 13.67 -8.28
C ASP A 39 -10.28 14.64 -7.09
N GLU A 40 -11.50 15.02 -6.70
CA GLU A 40 -11.69 15.93 -5.56
C GLU A 40 -12.09 15.15 -4.31
N ALA A 41 -11.26 15.28 -3.27
CA ALA A 41 -11.58 14.73 -1.96
C ALA A 41 -12.90 15.31 -1.43
N PRO A 42 -13.82 14.47 -0.90
CA PRO A 42 -14.95 14.95 -0.15
C PRO A 42 -14.48 15.91 0.96
N GLU A 43 -15.18 17.04 1.15
CA GLU A 43 -14.74 18.12 2.06
C GLU A 43 -14.45 17.60 3.48
N GLU A 44 -15.29 16.71 3.97
CA GLU A 44 -15.17 16.09 5.28
C GLU A 44 -13.98 15.11 5.41
N MET A 45 -13.40 14.66 4.30
CA MET A 45 -12.22 13.79 4.29
C MET A 45 -10.92 14.53 4.07
N ARG A 46 -10.96 15.81 3.66
CA ARG A 46 -9.73 16.61 3.43
C ARG A 46 -8.98 16.85 4.72
N ARG A 47 -9.71 17.06 5.82
CA ARG A 47 -9.14 17.28 7.15
C ARG A 47 -10.12 16.81 8.22
N MET A 48 -9.69 15.85 9.05
CA MET A 48 -10.56 15.27 10.07
C MET A 48 -9.77 14.83 11.31
N ASN A 49 -10.48 14.64 12.41
CA ASN A 49 -9.93 13.96 13.59
C ASN A 49 -9.97 12.46 13.38
N ILE A 50 -8.85 11.78 13.65
CA ILE A 50 -8.84 10.33 13.64
C ILE A 50 -9.61 9.83 14.87
N GLY A 51 -10.68 9.06 14.61
CA GLY A 51 -11.48 8.43 15.64
C GLY A 51 -10.83 7.16 16.22
N ASN A 52 -11.47 6.58 17.23
CA ASN A 52 -10.93 5.43 17.96
C ASN A 52 -10.76 4.17 17.10
N LYS A 53 -11.54 4.02 16.02
CA LYS A 53 -11.42 2.87 15.10
C LYS A 53 -10.29 3.02 14.12
N GLY A 54 -9.74 4.24 13.98
CA GLY A 54 -8.61 4.51 13.07
C GLY A 54 -9.03 4.80 11.63
N ILE A 55 -8.02 4.90 10.76
CA ILE A 55 -8.13 5.20 9.34
C ILE A 55 -7.30 4.19 8.56
N VAL A 56 -7.80 3.81 7.38
CA VAL A 56 -7.06 2.97 6.42
C VAL A 56 -6.86 3.73 5.12
N LEU A 57 -5.62 3.74 4.62
CA LEU A 57 -5.23 4.30 3.33
C LEU A 57 -4.62 3.18 2.49
N ILE A 58 -4.99 3.09 1.21
CA ILE A 58 -4.50 2.05 0.30
C ILE A 58 -4.20 2.65 -1.06
N VAL A 59 -3.11 2.16 -1.69
CA VAL A 59 -2.85 2.24 -3.12
C VAL A 59 -2.76 0.83 -3.67
N SER A 60 -3.39 0.59 -4.82
CA SER A 60 -3.40 -0.69 -5.51
C SER A 60 -3.18 -0.47 -7.01
N ASP A 61 -2.18 -1.11 -7.56
CA ASP A 61 -1.82 -1.09 -8.97
C ASP A 61 -2.26 -2.41 -9.61
N GLY A 62 -3.06 -2.31 -10.65
CA GLY A 62 -3.67 -3.46 -11.31
C GLY A 62 -2.86 -3.99 -12.47
N MET A 63 -2.73 -5.30 -12.57
CA MET A 63 -2.02 -5.99 -13.65
C MET A 63 -2.87 -7.04 -14.35
N GLY A 64 -2.53 -7.35 -15.60
CA GLY A 64 -3.26 -8.35 -16.41
C GLY A 64 -3.85 -7.78 -17.71
N GLY A 65 -3.44 -6.55 -18.06
CA GLY A 65 -3.92 -5.80 -19.22
C GLY A 65 -5.16 -4.95 -18.90
N ALA A 66 -5.38 -3.90 -19.70
CA ALA A 66 -6.18 -2.72 -19.41
C ALA A 66 -7.58 -2.95 -18.81
N LEU A 67 -8.23 -4.06 -19.08
CA LEU A 67 -9.54 -4.39 -18.48
C LEU A 67 -9.40 -5.19 -17.20
N ALA A 68 -8.48 -6.16 -17.20
CA ALA A 68 -8.31 -7.10 -16.10
C ALA A 68 -7.60 -6.45 -14.90
N GLY A 69 -6.62 -5.58 -15.16
CA GLY A 69 -5.92 -4.82 -14.11
C GLY A 69 -6.84 -3.83 -13.40
N ASP A 70 -7.65 -3.04 -14.12
CA ASP A 70 -8.64 -2.14 -13.52
C ASP A 70 -9.64 -2.90 -12.63
N VAL A 71 -10.10 -4.07 -13.08
CA VAL A 71 -10.99 -4.92 -12.27
C VAL A 71 -10.29 -5.42 -11.01
N ALA A 72 -9.02 -5.84 -11.11
CA ALA A 72 -8.28 -6.39 -9.98
C ALA A 72 -8.01 -5.32 -8.89
N SER A 73 -7.48 -4.16 -9.26
CA SER A 73 -7.20 -3.07 -8.31
C SER A 73 -8.48 -2.52 -7.65
N ARG A 74 -9.57 -2.39 -8.43
CA ARG A 74 -10.87 -2.02 -7.87
C ARG A 74 -11.38 -3.05 -6.88
N MET A 75 -11.37 -4.34 -7.25
CA MET A 75 -11.75 -5.42 -6.33
C MET A 75 -10.90 -5.43 -5.06
N ALA A 76 -9.60 -5.14 -5.17
CA ALA A 76 -8.71 -5.06 -4.02
C ALA A 76 -9.20 -4.02 -3.01
N VAL A 77 -9.45 -2.77 -3.45
CA VAL A 77 -9.86 -1.68 -2.55
C VAL A 77 -11.30 -1.86 -2.06
N GLU A 78 -12.24 -2.34 -2.89
CA GLU A 78 -13.63 -2.57 -2.51
C GLU A 78 -13.73 -3.73 -1.50
N SER A 79 -13.09 -4.87 -1.76
CA SER A 79 -13.09 -6.01 -0.84
C SER A 79 -12.53 -5.65 0.53
N VAL A 80 -11.42 -4.89 0.57
CA VAL A 80 -10.86 -4.42 1.85
C VAL A 80 -11.81 -3.46 2.56
N ARG A 81 -12.39 -2.49 1.84
CA ARG A 81 -13.40 -1.57 2.41
C ARG A 81 -14.56 -2.33 3.03
N ASP A 82 -15.18 -3.22 2.26
CA ASP A 82 -16.41 -3.92 2.66
C ASP A 82 -16.16 -4.84 3.86
N MET A 83 -15.00 -5.51 3.89
CA MET A 83 -14.57 -6.30 5.03
C MET A 83 -14.31 -5.46 6.29
N LEU A 84 -13.73 -4.27 6.16
CA LEU A 84 -13.40 -3.42 7.32
C LEU A 84 -14.62 -2.65 7.87
N ILE A 85 -15.58 -2.30 7.02
CA ILE A 85 -16.83 -1.63 7.47
C ILE A 85 -17.79 -2.65 8.10
N GLY A 86 -17.70 -3.92 7.70
CA GLY A 86 -18.67 -4.97 8.00
C GLY A 86 -19.87 -4.89 7.05
N SER A 87 -20.14 -5.97 6.34
CA SER A 87 -21.46 -6.15 5.69
C SER A 87 -22.46 -6.57 6.79
N ASP A 88 -23.66 -6.05 6.77
CA ASP A 88 -24.77 -6.39 7.73
C ASP A 88 -25.20 -7.87 7.69
N THR A 89 -24.46 -8.72 7.00
CA THR A 89 -24.75 -10.13 6.81
C THR A 89 -23.55 -10.97 7.21
N ASP A 90 -23.71 -11.66 8.34
CA ASP A 90 -22.94 -12.80 8.80
C ASP A 90 -21.66 -12.63 9.64
N ASP A 91 -21.44 -13.61 10.47
CA ASP A 91 -20.46 -13.94 11.50
C ASP A 91 -18.96 -13.82 11.11
N ASP A 92 -18.64 -13.35 9.91
CA ASP A 92 -17.29 -13.24 9.36
C ASP A 92 -16.71 -11.80 9.35
N THR A 93 -17.03 -10.97 10.35
CA THR A 93 -16.36 -9.66 10.45
C THR A 93 -14.88 -9.87 10.79
N PRO A 94 -13.95 -9.34 9.99
CA PRO A 94 -12.51 -9.54 10.24
C PRO A 94 -12.01 -8.77 11.45
N CYS A 95 -12.85 -7.95 12.06
CA CYS A 95 -12.51 -7.05 13.15
C CYS A 95 -13.45 -7.23 14.35
N ASP A 96 -13.14 -8.20 15.21
CA ASP A 96 -13.72 -8.26 16.54
C ASP A 96 -13.26 -7.08 17.39
N GLU A 97 -14.12 -6.70 18.37
CA GLU A 97 -13.78 -5.64 19.31
C GLU A 97 -12.45 -5.98 20.02
N GLY A 98 -11.43 -5.15 19.84
CA GLY A 98 -10.09 -5.35 20.41
C GLY A 98 -9.04 -5.96 19.47
N THR A 99 -9.41 -6.39 18.27
CA THR A 99 -8.41 -6.82 17.26
C THR A 99 -7.61 -5.63 16.76
N PRO A 100 -6.27 -5.67 16.74
CA PRO A 100 -5.44 -4.61 16.16
C PRO A 100 -5.82 -4.34 14.71
N LEU A 101 -5.88 -3.05 14.31
CA LEU A 101 -6.30 -2.66 12.96
C LEU A 101 -5.41 -3.27 11.85
N VAL A 102 -4.13 -3.48 12.13
CA VAL A 102 -3.21 -4.15 11.18
C VAL A 102 -3.63 -5.59 10.92
N ASP A 103 -4.10 -6.32 11.92
CA ASP A 103 -4.57 -7.70 11.74
C ASP A 103 -5.86 -7.74 10.94
N CYS A 104 -6.75 -6.77 11.17
CA CYS A 104 -7.94 -6.57 10.36
C CYS A 104 -7.58 -6.30 8.89
N LEU A 105 -6.66 -5.37 8.64
CA LEU A 105 -6.22 -5.03 7.29
C LEU A 105 -5.52 -6.23 6.62
N ARG A 106 -4.70 -6.98 7.35
CA ARG A 106 -4.05 -8.21 6.85
C ARG A 106 -5.08 -9.26 6.44
N ARG A 107 -6.10 -9.51 7.28
CA ARG A 107 -7.19 -10.45 6.95
C ARG A 107 -8.01 -9.97 5.75
N ALA A 108 -8.36 -8.69 5.71
CA ALA A 108 -9.08 -8.10 4.58
C ALA A 108 -8.27 -8.19 3.27
N THR A 109 -6.95 -8.02 3.33
CA THR A 109 -6.03 -8.23 2.20
C THR A 109 -6.06 -9.69 1.73
N GLY A 110 -6.05 -10.65 2.65
CA GLY A 110 -6.20 -12.08 2.33
C GLY A 110 -7.54 -12.41 1.67
N TYR A 111 -8.63 -11.81 2.16
CA TYR A 111 -9.95 -11.96 1.54
C TYR A 111 -9.99 -11.37 0.12
N ALA A 112 -9.46 -10.16 -0.07
CA ALA A 112 -9.34 -9.53 -1.39
C ALA A 112 -8.55 -10.41 -2.36
N ASN A 113 -7.44 -11.01 -1.90
CA ASN A 113 -6.66 -11.97 -2.68
C ASN A 113 -7.52 -13.14 -3.17
N LEU A 114 -8.28 -13.78 -2.28
CA LEU A 114 -9.12 -14.91 -2.65
C LEU A 114 -10.24 -14.50 -3.62
N ALA A 115 -10.86 -13.34 -3.42
CA ALA A 115 -11.89 -12.83 -4.31
C ALA A 115 -11.35 -12.59 -5.74
N ILE A 116 -10.18 -11.95 -5.87
CA ILE A 116 -9.52 -11.70 -7.16
C ILE A 116 -9.09 -13.02 -7.79
N HIS A 117 -8.49 -13.93 -7.01
CA HIS A 117 -8.06 -15.24 -7.50
C HIS A 117 -9.24 -16.04 -8.07
N ASN A 118 -10.34 -16.15 -7.33
CA ASN A 118 -11.52 -16.87 -7.79
C ASN A 118 -12.10 -16.24 -9.06
N LYS A 119 -12.24 -14.92 -9.09
CA LYS A 119 -12.72 -14.20 -10.29
C LYS A 119 -11.83 -14.43 -11.51
N SER A 120 -10.51 -14.48 -11.31
CA SER A 120 -9.53 -14.79 -12.37
C SER A 120 -9.70 -16.21 -12.94
N GLN A 121 -10.16 -17.17 -12.13
CA GLN A 121 -10.40 -18.55 -12.57
C GLN A 121 -11.78 -18.72 -13.24
N GLU A 122 -12.78 -17.96 -12.80
CA GLU A 122 -14.17 -18.10 -13.28
C GLU A 122 -14.44 -17.31 -14.56
N ASP A 123 -13.78 -16.18 -14.77
CA ASP A 123 -14.01 -15.27 -15.91
C ASP A 123 -12.77 -15.19 -16.80
N THR A 124 -12.83 -15.80 -17.98
CA THR A 124 -11.72 -15.82 -18.94
C THR A 124 -11.23 -14.42 -19.36
N ARG A 125 -12.10 -13.38 -19.28
CA ARG A 125 -11.71 -11.98 -19.57
C ARG A 125 -10.84 -11.40 -18.46
N CYS A 126 -10.89 -11.99 -17.27
CA CYS A 126 -10.10 -11.62 -16.10
C CYS A 126 -8.95 -12.61 -15.82
N SER A 127 -8.70 -13.55 -16.74
CA SER A 127 -7.67 -14.57 -16.55
C SER A 127 -6.28 -13.93 -16.40
N GLY A 128 -5.59 -14.33 -15.33
CA GLY A 128 -4.26 -13.80 -15.00
C GLY A 128 -4.25 -12.37 -14.45
N MET A 129 -5.42 -11.82 -14.06
CA MET A 129 -5.46 -10.53 -13.37
C MET A 129 -4.84 -10.64 -11.98
N GLY A 130 -4.27 -9.53 -11.53
CA GLY A 130 -3.74 -9.36 -10.19
C GLY A 130 -3.63 -7.90 -9.83
N ALA A 131 -3.26 -7.62 -8.60
CA ALA A 131 -3.00 -6.26 -8.17
C ALA A 131 -1.96 -6.22 -7.04
N THR A 132 -1.26 -5.10 -6.91
CA THR A 132 -0.51 -4.77 -5.69
C THR A 132 -1.47 -4.30 -4.60
N LEU A 133 -0.99 -4.24 -3.37
CA LEU A 133 -1.66 -3.53 -2.29
C LEU A 133 -0.60 -2.97 -1.34
N THR A 134 -0.54 -1.65 -1.23
CA THR A 134 0.19 -0.96 -0.17
C THR A 134 -0.80 -0.26 0.72
N GLY A 135 -1.01 -0.80 1.90
CA GLY A 135 -1.99 -0.33 2.87
C GLY A 135 -1.34 0.23 4.13
N ALA A 136 -1.93 1.29 4.65
CA ALA A 136 -1.56 1.93 5.92
C ALA A 136 -2.77 1.94 6.85
N ALA A 137 -2.63 1.33 8.02
CA ALA A 137 -3.60 1.35 9.11
C ALA A 137 -3.10 2.30 10.21
N ILE A 138 -3.87 3.34 10.52
CA ILE A 138 -3.47 4.38 11.47
C ILE A 138 -4.41 4.36 12.68
N THR A 139 -3.88 4.11 13.88
CA THR A 139 -4.63 4.13 15.13
C THR A 139 -3.82 4.89 16.19
N GLY A 140 -4.36 5.99 16.71
CA GLY A 140 -3.58 6.89 17.55
C GLY A 140 -2.33 7.36 16.81
N ASP A 141 -1.15 7.28 17.43
CA ASP A 141 0.15 7.61 16.85
C ASP A 141 0.84 6.43 16.15
N LEU A 142 0.19 5.27 16.05
CA LEU A 142 0.73 4.09 15.38
C LEU A 142 0.32 4.08 13.91
N LEU A 143 1.32 3.88 13.06
CA LEU A 143 1.17 3.56 11.64
C LEU A 143 1.65 2.13 11.43
N ASP A 144 0.73 1.28 11.03
CA ASP A 144 1.00 -0.08 10.58
C ASP A 144 0.88 -0.16 9.05
N LEU A 145 1.81 -0.84 8.40
CA LEU A 145 1.83 -1.05 6.97
C LEU A 145 1.53 -2.51 6.64
N VAL A 146 0.79 -2.73 5.55
CA VAL A 146 0.57 -4.05 4.94
C VAL A 146 0.94 -3.93 3.46
N GLN A 147 1.83 -4.81 3.00
CA GLN A 147 2.45 -4.74 1.69
C GLN A 147 2.28 -6.04 0.91
N VAL A 148 1.81 -5.91 -0.35
CA VAL A 148 1.82 -6.94 -1.39
C VAL A 148 2.24 -6.27 -2.71
N GLY A 149 3.32 -6.74 -3.33
CA GLY A 149 3.84 -6.19 -4.58
C GLY A 149 4.93 -5.14 -4.40
N ASP A 150 4.98 -4.15 -5.28
CA ASP A 150 6.04 -3.14 -5.40
C ASP A 150 5.54 -1.68 -5.42
N SER A 151 4.24 -1.45 -5.18
CA SER A 151 3.76 -0.13 -4.76
C SER A 151 4.38 0.24 -3.42
N ARG A 152 4.66 1.52 -3.17
CA ARG A 152 5.53 1.92 -2.06
C ARG A 152 4.86 2.85 -1.06
N ALA A 153 5.34 2.81 0.18
CA ALA A 153 5.06 3.79 1.22
C ALA A 153 6.34 4.50 1.64
N TYR A 154 6.29 5.83 1.72
CA TYR A 154 7.36 6.67 2.24
C TYR A 154 6.86 7.47 3.43
N VAL A 155 7.74 7.71 4.40
CA VAL A 155 7.49 8.65 5.50
C VAL A 155 8.48 9.79 5.38
N LEU A 156 7.95 11.02 5.41
CA LEU A 156 8.72 12.25 5.45
C LEU A 156 8.63 12.82 6.87
N ARG A 157 9.78 13.09 7.47
CA ARG A 157 9.92 13.70 8.81
C ARG A 157 11.00 14.76 8.78
N ASN A 158 10.63 16.01 9.04
CA ASN A 158 11.52 17.14 8.90
C ASN A 158 12.12 17.19 7.47
N ASP A 159 13.45 17.08 7.35
CA ASP A 159 14.21 17.06 6.09
C ASP A 159 14.56 15.66 5.58
N GLN A 160 14.07 14.61 6.23
CA GLN A 160 14.34 13.23 5.86
C GLN A 160 13.13 12.59 5.16
N ILE A 161 13.43 11.67 4.25
CA ILE A 161 12.47 10.75 3.65
C ILE A 161 12.98 9.32 3.83
N LYS A 162 12.10 8.40 4.17
CA LYS A 162 12.43 7.00 4.30
C LYS A 162 11.39 6.13 3.59
N LEU A 163 11.86 5.21 2.75
CA LEU A 163 11.05 4.11 2.24
C LEU A 163 10.66 3.22 3.42
N ALA A 164 9.35 3.04 3.61
CA ALA A 164 8.80 2.29 4.74
C ALA A 164 8.32 0.89 4.35
N THR A 165 8.23 0.60 3.06
CA THR A 165 7.93 -0.72 2.50
C THR A 165 9.16 -1.35 1.87
N LYS A 166 9.05 -2.62 1.50
CA LYS A 166 10.08 -3.35 0.76
C LYS A 166 9.42 -4.02 -0.44
N ASP A 167 9.90 -3.72 -1.64
CA ASP A 167 9.35 -4.26 -2.86
C ASP A 167 9.46 -5.79 -2.90
N GLN A 168 8.37 -6.44 -3.26
CA GLN A 168 8.34 -7.88 -3.51
C GLN A 168 8.57 -8.14 -5.00
N SER A 169 9.71 -7.67 -5.51
CA SER A 169 10.13 -7.82 -6.90
C SER A 169 11.39 -8.69 -7.03
N LEU A 170 11.61 -9.24 -8.24
CA LEU A 170 12.79 -10.04 -8.51
C LEU A 170 14.08 -9.24 -8.33
N VAL A 171 14.10 -8.00 -8.77
CA VAL A 171 15.30 -7.15 -8.64
C VAL A 171 15.61 -6.82 -7.20
N GLN A 172 14.59 -6.60 -6.35
CA GLN A 172 14.80 -6.41 -4.92
C GLN A 172 15.39 -7.66 -4.27
N GLN A 173 14.94 -8.85 -4.65
CA GLN A 173 15.51 -10.09 -4.15
C GLN A 173 16.98 -10.25 -4.56
N LEU A 174 17.35 -9.86 -5.80
CA LEU A 174 18.74 -9.87 -6.25
C LEU A 174 19.62 -8.87 -5.49
N VAL A 175 19.10 -7.70 -5.16
CA VAL A 175 19.77 -6.72 -4.29
C VAL A 175 19.98 -7.28 -2.88
N ASP A 176 18.96 -7.90 -2.29
CA ASP A 176 19.03 -8.46 -0.94
C ASP A 176 20.09 -9.53 -0.77
N VAL A 177 20.29 -10.36 -1.81
CA VAL A 177 21.36 -11.39 -1.80
C VAL A 177 22.70 -10.86 -2.34
N GLY A 178 22.80 -9.57 -2.63
CA GLY A 178 24.04 -8.90 -3.06
C GLY A 178 24.51 -9.28 -4.47
N GLN A 179 23.61 -9.75 -5.35
CA GLN A 179 23.92 -10.08 -6.74
C GLN A 179 23.97 -8.85 -7.65
N ILE A 180 23.17 -7.84 -7.35
CA ILE A 180 23.17 -6.55 -8.04
C ILE A 180 23.09 -5.41 -7.01
N SER A 181 23.52 -4.20 -7.39
CA SER A 181 23.31 -2.99 -6.59
C SER A 181 21.90 -2.41 -6.79
N GLU A 182 21.47 -1.50 -5.90
CA GLU A 182 20.22 -0.76 -6.07
C GLU A 182 20.19 0.03 -7.40
N GLU A 183 21.33 0.60 -7.82
CA GLU A 183 21.45 1.35 -9.07
C GLU A 183 21.31 0.43 -10.30
N GLU A 184 21.86 -0.79 -10.25
CA GLU A 184 21.70 -1.78 -11.31
C GLU A 184 20.26 -2.30 -11.39
N ALA A 185 19.55 -2.40 -10.25
CA ALA A 185 18.16 -2.82 -10.20
C ALA A 185 17.24 -1.86 -10.97
N GLU A 186 17.46 -0.53 -10.91
CA GLU A 186 16.65 0.49 -11.60
C GLU A 186 16.61 0.30 -13.12
N THR A 187 17.70 -0.20 -13.71
CA THR A 187 17.83 -0.39 -15.17
C THR A 187 17.76 -1.85 -15.61
N HIS A 188 17.56 -2.77 -14.67
CA HIS A 188 17.58 -4.19 -14.94
C HIS A 188 16.44 -4.62 -15.87
N MET A 189 16.70 -5.59 -16.75
CA MET A 189 15.69 -6.08 -17.70
C MET A 189 14.44 -6.70 -17.03
N PHE A 190 14.57 -7.18 -15.80
CA PHE A 190 13.50 -7.78 -14.99
C PHE A 190 12.99 -6.85 -13.90
N ARG A 191 13.20 -5.54 -13.99
CA ARG A 191 12.77 -4.58 -12.95
C ARG A 191 11.25 -4.58 -12.67
N ASN A 192 10.44 -4.95 -13.66
CA ASN A 192 8.98 -5.00 -13.54
C ASN A 192 8.46 -6.41 -13.18
N VAL A 193 9.33 -7.35 -12.77
CA VAL A 193 8.91 -8.70 -12.38
C VAL A 193 8.56 -8.72 -10.91
N ILE A 194 7.25 -8.77 -10.62
CA ILE A 194 6.70 -8.85 -9.28
C ILE A 194 6.64 -10.32 -8.83
N LEU A 195 7.07 -10.60 -7.61
CA LEU A 195 7.09 -11.96 -7.04
C LEU A 195 5.81 -12.31 -6.30
N GLN A 196 5.06 -11.30 -5.80
CA GLN A 196 3.82 -11.47 -5.08
C GLN A 196 2.81 -10.40 -5.50
N ALA A 197 1.58 -10.84 -5.84
CA ALA A 197 0.46 -9.98 -6.18
C ALA A 197 -0.85 -10.62 -5.73
N LEU A 198 -1.84 -9.80 -5.38
CA LEU A 198 -3.20 -10.26 -5.12
C LEU A 198 -3.76 -10.98 -6.35
N GLY A 199 -4.43 -12.10 -6.13
CA GLY A 199 -5.04 -12.90 -7.19
C GLY A 199 -4.11 -13.85 -7.92
N ALA A 200 -2.78 -13.65 -7.86
CA ALA A 200 -1.81 -14.48 -8.56
C ALA A 200 -1.77 -15.92 -8.00
N GLN A 201 -1.88 -16.05 -6.69
CA GLN A 201 -1.88 -17.36 -5.99
C GLN A 201 -2.99 -17.35 -4.94
N ARG A 202 -3.45 -18.56 -4.58
CA ARG A 202 -4.48 -18.71 -3.56
C ARG A 202 -3.98 -18.31 -2.16
N GLU A 203 -2.75 -18.65 -1.84
CA GLU A 203 -2.09 -18.29 -0.60
C GLU A 203 -1.27 -17.02 -0.78
N LEU A 204 -1.31 -16.14 0.22
CA LEU A 204 -0.66 -14.86 0.23
C LEU A 204 0.03 -14.64 1.57
N SER A 205 1.25 -14.07 1.51
CA SER A 205 2.00 -13.69 2.71
C SER A 205 2.31 -12.18 2.68
N PRO A 206 1.38 -11.32 3.12
CA PRO A 206 1.62 -9.88 3.17
C PRO A 206 2.75 -9.56 4.16
N VAL A 207 3.65 -8.66 3.77
CA VAL A 207 4.66 -8.12 4.68
C VAL A 207 4.06 -6.98 5.48
N THR A 208 4.36 -6.93 6.77
CA THR A 208 3.89 -5.85 7.64
C THR A 208 5.08 -5.07 8.22
N GLY A 209 4.83 -3.81 8.54
CA GLY A 209 5.81 -2.95 9.20
C GLY A 209 5.09 -1.99 10.14
N ARG A 210 5.77 -1.52 11.18
CA ARG A 210 5.21 -0.59 12.17
C ARG A 210 6.14 0.56 12.46
N LEU A 211 5.59 1.75 12.60
CA LEU A 211 6.31 2.92 13.10
C LEU A 211 5.39 3.85 13.90
N ARG A 212 6.00 4.70 14.74
CA ARG A 212 5.29 5.77 15.44
C ARG A 212 5.37 7.06 14.65
N LEU A 213 4.20 7.63 14.42
CA LEU A 213 4.06 8.95 13.82
C LEU A 213 4.46 10.05 14.82
N ARG A 214 4.98 11.14 14.26
CA ARG A 214 5.30 12.37 14.97
C ARG A 214 4.51 13.53 14.35
N ARG A 215 4.40 14.62 15.08
CA ARG A 215 3.76 15.84 14.56
C ARG A 215 4.43 16.26 13.27
N ASP A 216 3.62 16.64 12.30
CA ASP A 216 4.00 17.07 10.95
C ASP A 216 4.63 15.99 10.06
N ASP A 217 4.65 14.72 10.49
CA ASP A 217 4.99 13.64 9.57
C ASP A 217 4.04 13.63 8.37
N ILE A 218 4.59 13.31 7.20
CA ILE A 218 3.82 13.07 5.98
C ILE A 218 4.05 11.63 5.54
N LEU A 219 2.96 10.89 5.38
CA LEU A 219 2.94 9.58 4.72
C LEU A 219 2.62 9.78 3.25
N LEU A 220 3.39 9.14 2.38
CA LEU A 220 3.12 9.04 0.95
C LEU A 220 2.98 7.57 0.58
N LEU A 221 1.85 7.20 -0.04
CA LEU A 221 1.67 5.92 -0.72
C LEU A 221 1.65 6.18 -2.22
N CYS A 222 2.26 5.30 -3.03
CA CYS A 222 2.25 5.45 -4.48
C CYS A 222 2.37 4.13 -5.22
N SER A 223 1.86 4.10 -6.46
CA SER A 223 2.17 3.06 -7.43
C SER A 223 3.57 3.22 -8.03
N ASP A 224 4.01 2.22 -8.78
CA ASP A 224 5.34 2.18 -9.42
C ASP A 224 5.50 3.25 -10.51
N GLY A 225 4.40 3.73 -11.12
CA GLY A 225 4.42 4.86 -12.05
C GLY A 225 4.96 6.16 -11.46
N LEU A 226 4.87 6.35 -10.13
CA LEU A 226 5.58 7.42 -9.45
C LEU A 226 7.02 7.01 -9.11
N SER A 227 7.19 5.93 -8.35
CA SER A 227 8.48 5.53 -7.77
C SER A 227 9.49 5.06 -8.82
N GLY A 228 9.02 4.60 -9.98
CA GLY A 228 9.85 4.30 -11.15
C GLY A 228 10.38 5.55 -11.89
N LYS A 229 9.86 6.75 -11.58
CA LYS A 229 10.25 8.03 -12.20
C LYS A 229 10.93 8.99 -11.23
N LEU A 230 10.55 8.96 -9.98
CA LEU A 230 11.03 9.87 -8.95
C LEU A 230 11.75 9.09 -7.85
N ARG A 231 12.99 9.47 -7.59
CA ARG A 231 13.73 8.96 -6.44
C ARG A 231 13.24 9.62 -5.16
N ALA A 232 13.55 9.04 -4.03
CA ALA A 232 13.14 9.55 -2.72
C ALA A 232 13.48 11.03 -2.52
N ASP A 233 14.67 11.47 -2.93
CA ASP A 233 15.07 12.88 -2.83
C ASP A 233 14.25 13.81 -3.73
N ASP A 234 13.85 13.39 -4.93
CA ASP A 234 12.94 14.14 -5.80
C ASP A 234 11.58 14.33 -5.10
N ILE A 235 11.01 13.24 -4.59
CA ILE A 235 9.75 13.25 -3.85
C ILE A 235 9.81 14.23 -2.67
N LYS A 236 10.85 14.11 -1.86
CA LYS A 236 11.09 15.00 -0.71
C LYS A 236 11.11 16.48 -1.12
N HIS A 237 11.86 16.80 -2.17
CA HIS A 237 11.99 18.18 -2.63
C HIS A 237 10.67 18.74 -3.17
N ILE A 238 9.89 17.93 -3.89
CA ILE A 238 8.58 18.34 -4.43
C ILE A 238 7.60 18.60 -3.29
N VAL A 239 7.50 17.67 -2.33
CA VAL A 239 6.61 17.81 -1.17
C VAL A 239 6.99 19.01 -0.32
N ALA A 240 8.29 19.22 -0.08
CA ALA A 240 8.76 20.38 0.70
C ALA A 240 8.41 21.72 0.04
N ARG A 241 8.50 21.82 -1.30
CA ARG A 241 8.16 23.05 -2.04
C ARG A 241 6.67 23.41 -2.00
N ALA A 242 5.81 22.42 -1.75
CA ALA A 242 4.39 22.67 -1.61
C ALA A 242 3.98 23.32 -0.27
N GLU A 243 4.94 23.53 0.65
CA GLU A 243 4.76 24.26 1.92
C GLU A 243 3.54 23.77 2.75
N GLY A 244 3.26 22.46 2.67
CA GLY A 244 2.16 21.83 3.39
C GLY A 244 0.83 21.78 2.63
N ASP A 245 0.73 22.29 1.43
CA ASP A 245 -0.41 22.11 0.54
C ASP A 245 -0.33 20.71 -0.13
N LEU A 246 -1.08 19.74 0.39
CA LEU A 246 -1.08 18.38 -0.11
C LEU A 246 -1.66 18.26 -1.53
N VAL A 247 -2.59 19.15 -1.91
CA VAL A 247 -3.15 19.19 -3.27
C VAL A 247 -2.07 19.60 -4.27
N ALA A 248 -1.36 20.70 -3.96
CA ALA A 248 -0.24 21.16 -4.76
C ALA A 248 0.87 20.11 -4.84
N ALA A 249 1.19 19.44 -3.73
CA ALA A 249 2.20 18.39 -3.68
C ALA A 249 1.83 17.20 -4.58
N CYS A 250 0.60 16.66 -4.47
CA CYS A 250 0.13 15.55 -5.32
C CYS A 250 0.16 15.93 -6.81
N ASN A 251 -0.32 17.12 -7.16
CA ASN A 251 -0.29 17.61 -8.53
C ASN A 251 1.13 17.70 -9.07
N ALA A 252 2.06 18.27 -8.31
CA ALA A 252 3.45 18.42 -8.73
C ALA A 252 4.18 17.07 -8.86
N LEU A 253 3.90 16.09 -7.98
CA LEU A 253 4.46 14.75 -8.07
C LEU A 253 4.00 14.04 -9.35
N VAL A 254 2.70 14.06 -9.63
CA VAL A 254 2.13 13.44 -10.84
C VAL A 254 2.64 14.14 -12.10
N GLU A 255 2.68 15.48 -12.11
CA GLU A 255 3.19 16.25 -13.25
C GLU A 255 4.66 15.94 -13.52
N GLU A 256 5.51 15.87 -12.50
CA GLU A 256 6.93 15.56 -12.67
C GLU A 256 7.15 14.12 -13.18
N ALA A 257 6.40 13.13 -12.68
CA ALA A 257 6.45 11.76 -13.19
C ALA A 257 6.02 11.69 -14.66
N ASN A 258 4.97 12.41 -15.02
CA ASN A 258 4.52 12.57 -16.41
C ASN A 258 5.58 13.26 -17.29
N ASN A 259 6.28 14.28 -16.79
CA ASN A 259 7.35 14.98 -17.51
C ASN A 259 8.58 14.09 -17.72
N ARG A 260 8.81 13.11 -16.85
CA ARG A 260 9.87 12.09 -16.98
C ARG A 260 9.45 10.88 -17.82
N GLY A 261 8.33 10.97 -18.52
CA GLY A 261 7.89 9.98 -19.51
C GLY A 261 6.45 9.51 -19.32
N GLY A 262 5.98 9.34 -18.08
CA GLY A 262 4.60 8.92 -17.78
C GLY A 262 4.19 7.62 -18.46
N GLU A 263 5.09 6.62 -18.49
CA GLU A 263 4.87 5.37 -19.21
C GLU A 263 3.81 4.47 -18.55
N ASP A 264 3.54 4.71 -17.26
CA ASP A 264 2.54 3.97 -16.51
C ASP A 264 1.50 4.87 -15.86
N ASN A 265 0.49 4.26 -15.25
CA ASN A 265 -0.48 4.91 -14.38
C ASN A 265 0.24 5.43 -13.13
N ILE A 266 -0.15 6.59 -12.63
CA ILE A 266 0.54 7.27 -11.52
C ILE A 266 -0.48 7.57 -10.45
N THR A 267 -0.37 6.89 -9.31
CA THR A 267 -1.26 7.13 -8.17
C THR A 267 -0.46 7.54 -6.95
N VAL A 268 -0.90 8.60 -6.28
CA VAL A 268 -0.29 9.18 -5.08
C VAL A 268 -1.36 9.44 -4.03
N VAL A 269 -1.12 9.00 -2.81
CA VAL A 269 -1.89 9.37 -1.62
C VAL A 269 -0.94 10.07 -0.65
N LEU A 270 -1.29 11.26 -0.20
CA LEU A 270 -0.58 12.01 0.83
C LEU A 270 -1.44 12.17 2.08
N ALA A 271 -0.83 11.96 3.24
CA ALA A 271 -1.43 12.18 4.54
C ALA A 271 -0.47 12.93 5.45
N ARG A 272 -0.89 14.07 6.02
CA ARG A 272 -0.15 14.83 7.03
C ARG A 272 -0.82 14.68 8.39
N PHE A 273 -0.02 14.45 9.42
CA PHE A 273 -0.49 14.20 10.78
C PHE A 273 -0.15 15.39 11.69
N THR A 274 -1.16 15.96 12.33
CA THR A 274 -1.04 17.12 13.21
C THR A 274 -1.86 16.95 14.49
N GLY A 275 -1.69 17.87 15.44
CA GLY A 275 -2.44 17.88 16.70
C GLY A 275 -1.53 18.13 17.88
N ASP A 276 -2.04 18.85 18.89
CA ASP A 276 -1.26 19.24 20.08
C ASP A 276 -0.87 18.04 20.96
N GLU A 277 -1.63 16.95 20.86
CA GLU A 277 -1.38 15.69 21.56
C GLU A 277 -0.28 14.83 20.93
N MET A 278 0.17 15.15 19.71
CA MET A 278 1.26 14.43 19.06
C MET A 278 2.61 14.89 19.58
N GLU A 279 3.49 13.92 19.83
CA GLU A 279 4.88 14.22 20.15
C GLU A 279 5.58 14.85 18.96
N GLU A 280 6.37 15.90 19.22
CA GLU A 280 7.29 16.47 18.22
C GLU A 280 8.40 15.46 17.90
N ALA A 281 8.90 15.52 16.69
CA ALA A 281 10.08 14.74 16.33
C ALA A 281 11.31 15.34 17.04
N SER A 282 11.87 14.60 17.98
CA SER A 282 13.11 15.01 18.69
C SER A 282 14.32 15.00 17.75
N ASP A 283 14.26 14.20 16.70
CA ASP A 283 15.22 14.12 15.61
C ASP A 283 14.50 13.70 14.31
N SER A 284 15.22 13.66 13.20
CA SER A 284 14.67 13.24 11.91
C SER A 284 14.64 11.73 11.70
N ARG A 285 15.06 10.94 12.70
CA ARG A 285 15.18 9.49 12.57
C ARG A 285 13.81 8.82 12.46
N ILE A 286 13.63 8.02 11.41
CA ILE A 286 12.45 7.19 11.19
C ILE A 286 12.85 5.73 11.40
N THR A 287 12.30 5.09 12.43
CA THR A 287 12.54 3.67 12.73
C THR A 287 11.30 2.88 12.37
N ILE A 288 11.49 1.85 11.54
CA ILE A 288 10.43 0.93 11.15
C ILE A 288 10.71 -0.40 11.85
N GLU A 289 9.76 -0.85 12.62
CA GLU A 289 9.80 -2.14 13.29
C GLU A 289 9.14 -3.16 12.35
N LEU A 290 9.90 -4.17 11.96
CA LEU A 290 9.33 -5.33 11.28
C LEU A 290 8.84 -6.30 12.35
N PRO A 291 7.66 -6.93 12.21
CA PRO A 291 7.24 -7.97 13.12
C PRO A 291 8.29 -9.11 13.10
N PRO A 292 8.46 -9.82 14.20
CA PRO A 292 9.29 -11.02 14.19
C PRO A 292 8.75 -11.96 13.11
N LEU A 293 9.66 -12.55 12.33
CA LEU A 293 9.29 -13.63 11.42
C LEU A 293 8.62 -14.70 12.29
N GLU A 294 7.34 -15.02 12.01
CA GLU A 294 6.73 -16.19 12.61
C GLU A 294 7.60 -17.38 12.18
N GLU A 295 8.30 -17.98 13.13
CA GLU A 295 9.00 -19.24 12.88
C GLU A 295 7.93 -20.22 12.44
N ASP A 296 8.06 -20.72 11.24
CA ASP A 296 7.15 -21.70 10.64
C ASP A 296 7.27 -23.00 11.47
N THR A 297 6.44 -23.10 12.53
CA THR A 297 6.37 -24.27 13.43
C THR A 297 5.75 -25.49 12.73
N THR A 298 5.62 -25.48 11.42
CA THR A 298 5.09 -26.59 10.62
C THR A 298 6.16 -27.52 10.02
N LEU A 299 7.40 -27.51 10.53
CA LEU A 299 8.24 -28.68 10.43
C LEU A 299 7.77 -29.70 11.46
N GLY A 300 6.57 -30.26 11.21
CA GLY A 300 6.09 -31.43 11.91
C GLY A 300 7.13 -32.55 11.77
N ASP A 301 7.41 -33.20 12.89
CA ASP A 301 8.27 -34.36 13.05
C ASP A 301 8.16 -35.28 11.82
N ILE A 302 9.23 -35.39 11.04
CA ILE A 302 9.38 -36.46 10.05
C ILE A 302 9.48 -37.74 10.87
N PRO A 303 8.55 -38.68 10.75
CA PRO A 303 8.65 -39.94 11.47
C PRO A 303 9.93 -40.66 10.99
N GLU A 304 10.82 -40.98 11.91
CA GLU A 304 11.97 -41.84 11.63
C GLU A 304 11.43 -43.19 11.10
N GLU A 305 11.82 -43.56 9.90
CA GLU A 305 11.55 -44.92 9.38
C GLU A 305 12.17 -45.94 10.31
N PRO A 306 11.42 -46.99 10.68
CA PRO A 306 11.97 -48.08 11.52
C PRO A 306 13.09 -48.78 10.77
N THR A 307 14.29 -48.73 11.28
CA THR A 307 15.43 -49.56 10.83
C THR A 307 15.11 -51.04 11.07
N ASP A 308 14.92 -51.76 9.98
CA ASP A 308 14.74 -53.22 10.01
C ASP A 308 16.06 -53.92 10.43
N PRO A 309 16.10 -54.68 11.49
CA PRO A 309 17.29 -55.42 11.88
C PRO A 309 17.35 -56.75 11.15
N ARG A 310 18.19 -56.84 10.10
CA ARG A 310 18.72 -58.14 9.60
C ARG A 310 20.17 -58.01 9.22
#